data_abbb3a7ca44ffc002650798a33b480b2
#
_entry.id   abbb3a7ca44ffc002650798a33b480b2
#
_cell.length_a   1.000
_cell.length_b   1.000
_cell.length_c   1.000
_cell.angle_alpha   90.00
_cell.angle_beta   90.00
_cell.angle_gamma   90.00
#
_symmetry.space_group_name_H-M   'P 1'
#
loop_
_entity.id
_entity.type
_entity.pdbx_description
1 polymer ?
#
loop_
_entity_poly.entity_id
_entity_poly.type
_entity_poly.pdbx_seq_one_letter_code
_entity_poly.pdbx_strand_id
1 'polypeptide(L)'
;MSEEKTGTQLVREMCQTFREVAETTQFNAVKEKLVSLADDLEPLDKKLYFKTQKGTEDMEELTKEFADMQSKVAACQEAGAAQAFCVPFYDKLEKIIKHVKTMKVRMT
;
A
#
# COMPACT_ATOMS: atom_id res chain seq x y z
N MET A 1 4.88 -13.71 22.65
CA MET A 1 4.06 -14.33 21.62
C MET A 1 3.83 -13.35 20.50
N SER A 2 4.35 -13.67 19.34
CA SER A 2 4.17 -12.78 18.20
C SER A 2 2.80 -13.04 17.60
N GLU A 3 2.01 -12.01 17.52
CA GLU A 3 0.75 -12.11 16.81
C GLU A 3 1.01 -11.81 15.35
N GLU A 4 0.78 -12.80 14.54
CA GLU A 4 0.88 -12.59 13.11
C GLU A 4 -0.32 -11.81 12.63
N LYS A 5 -0.06 -10.70 11.98
CA LYS A 5 -1.12 -9.90 11.40
C LYS A 5 -1.60 -10.56 10.12
N THR A 6 -2.91 -10.58 9.95
CA THR A 6 -3.50 -11.06 8.70
C THR A 6 -3.30 -10.03 7.60
N GLY A 7 -3.41 -10.45 6.36
CA GLY A 7 -3.37 -9.52 5.23
C GLY A 7 -4.41 -8.43 5.35
N THR A 8 -5.60 -8.76 5.86
CA THR A 8 -6.66 -7.78 6.08
C THR A 8 -6.22 -6.68 7.04
N GLN A 9 -5.58 -7.06 8.14
CA GLN A 9 -5.07 -6.07 9.09
C GLN A 9 -3.98 -5.21 8.46
N LEU A 10 -3.10 -5.84 7.69
CA LEU A 10 -2.03 -5.11 7.01
C LEU A 10 -2.58 -4.12 6.00
N VAL A 11 -3.65 -4.48 5.27
CA VAL A 11 -4.31 -3.57 4.35
C VAL A 11 -4.85 -2.35 5.09
N ARG A 12 -5.53 -2.57 6.20
CA ARG A 12 -6.10 -1.47 6.99
C ARG A 12 -5.02 -0.55 7.53
N GLU A 13 -3.95 -1.14 8.05
CA GLU A 13 -2.84 -0.36 8.59
C GLU A 13 -2.14 0.42 7.50
N MET A 14 -1.96 -0.18 6.33
CA MET A 14 -1.33 0.50 5.21
C MET A 14 -2.18 1.68 4.74
N CYS A 15 -3.49 1.51 4.64
CA CYS A 15 -4.38 2.61 4.26
C CYS A 15 -4.29 3.76 5.27
N GLN A 16 -4.28 3.43 6.55
CA GLN A 16 -4.15 4.45 7.59
C GLN A 16 -2.82 5.17 7.47
N THR A 17 -1.74 4.42 7.28
CA THR A 17 -0.40 4.99 7.12
C THR A 17 -0.34 5.91 5.91
N PHE A 18 -0.93 5.50 4.79
CA PHE A 18 -0.97 6.34 3.60
C PHE A 18 -1.64 7.68 3.88
N ARG A 19 -2.76 7.66 4.60
CA ARG A 19 -3.49 8.89 4.92
C ARG A 19 -2.69 9.78 5.86
N GLU A 20 -2.01 9.18 6.84
CA GLU A 20 -1.16 9.92 7.77
C GLU A 20 0.01 10.58 7.05
N VAL A 21 0.66 9.83 6.18
CA VAL A 21 1.77 10.36 5.40
C VAL A 21 1.29 11.45 4.45
N ALA A 22 0.11 11.25 3.85
CA ALA A 22 -0.46 12.25 2.95
C ALA A 22 -0.69 13.58 3.66
N GLU A 23 -1.01 13.54 4.94
CA GLU A 23 -1.21 14.76 5.73
C GLU A 23 0.10 15.48 6.04
N THR A 24 1.20 14.75 6.10
CA THR A 24 2.49 15.31 6.52
C THR A 24 3.46 15.57 5.38
N THR A 25 3.26 14.94 4.22
CA THR A 25 4.19 15.10 3.11
C THR A 25 4.10 16.49 2.51
N GLN A 26 5.26 17.01 2.10
CA GLN A 26 5.34 18.29 1.41
C GLN A 26 5.08 18.18 -0.08
N PHE A 27 4.99 16.97 -0.62
CA PHE A 27 4.84 16.74 -2.05
C PHE A 27 3.39 16.41 -2.39
N ASN A 28 2.69 17.34 -3.05
CA ASN A 28 1.28 17.17 -3.40
C ASN A 28 1.04 15.94 -4.27
N ALA A 29 1.94 15.66 -5.21
CA ALA A 29 1.77 14.49 -6.07
C ALA A 29 1.82 13.19 -5.28
N VAL A 30 2.72 13.11 -4.29
CA VAL A 30 2.79 11.96 -3.39
C VAL A 30 1.51 11.87 -2.56
N LYS A 31 1.08 13.01 -2.02
CA LYS A 31 -0.14 13.09 -1.22
C LYS A 31 -1.35 12.56 -1.99
N GLU A 32 -1.56 13.08 -3.20
CA GLU A 32 -2.71 12.67 -4.01
C GLU A 32 -2.65 11.19 -4.36
N LYS A 33 -1.47 10.70 -4.70
CA LYS A 33 -1.33 9.28 -5.05
C LYS A 33 -1.58 8.37 -3.86
N LEU A 34 -1.07 8.72 -2.69
CA LEU A 34 -1.28 7.92 -1.49
C LEU A 34 -2.76 7.88 -1.09
N VAL A 35 -3.46 9.02 -1.17
CA VAL A 35 -4.88 9.05 -0.88
C VAL A 35 -5.64 8.20 -1.87
N SER A 36 -5.31 8.30 -3.16
CA SER A 36 -5.95 7.50 -4.20
C SER A 36 -5.75 6.02 -3.96
N LEU A 37 -4.52 5.62 -3.63
CA LEU A 37 -4.22 4.21 -3.35
C LEU A 37 -4.95 3.72 -2.11
N ALA A 38 -5.04 4.54 -1.07
CA ALA A 38 -5.78 4.19 0.13
C ALA A 38 -7.27 4.00 -0.19
N ASP A 39 -7.84 4.90 -0.98
CA ASP A 39 -9.23 4.79 -1.38
C ASP A 39 -9.50 3.54 -2.22
N ASP A 40 -8.55 3.15 -3.06
CA ASP A 40 -8.69 1.95 -3.89
C ASP A 40 -8.50 0.69 -3.08
N LEU A 41 -7.60 0.70 -2.11
CA LEU A 41 -7.23 -0.48 -1.36
C LEU A 41 -8.20 -0.77 -0.20
N GLU A 42 -8.69 0.26 0.45
CA GLU A 42 -9.53 0.11 1.64
C GLU A 42 -10.73 -0.81 1.43
N PRO A 43 -11.52 -0.65 0.35
CA PRO A 43 -12.67 -1.53 0.16
C PRO A 43 -12.31 -2.98 -0.15
N LEU A 44 -11.04 -3.25 -0.41
CA LEU A 44 -10.57 -4.58 -0.73
C LEU A 44 -10.11 -5.36 0.51
N ASP A 45 -10.16 -4.75 1.68
CA ASP A 45 -9.59 -5.33 2.90
C ASP A 45 -10.23 -6.68 3.27
N LYS A 46 -11.49 -6.89 2.89
CA LYS A 46 -12.20 -8.13 3.18
C LYS A 46 -12.10 -9.17 2.09
N LYS A 47 -11.39 -8.87 1.00
CA LYS A 47 -11.23 -9.83 -0.10
C LYS A 47 -10.47 -11.06 0.36
N LEU A 48 -10.88 -12.20 -0.18
CA LEU A 48 -10.31 -13.48 0.22
C LEU A 48 -8.80 -13.55 0.00
N TYR A 49 -8.30 -12.87 -1.02
CA TYR A 49 -6.87 -12.86 -1.31
C TYR A 49 -6.05 -12.46 -0.08
N PHE A 50 -6.51 -11.43 0.65
CA PHE A 50 -5.78 -10.95 1.83
C PHE A 50 -5.90 -11.85 3.04
N LYS A 51 -6.77 -12.86 2.96
CA LYS A 51 -6.89 -13.88 4.00
C LYS A 51 -6.00 -15.08 3.74
N THR A 52 -5.40 -15.15 2.56
CA THR A 52 -4.47 -16.23 2.22
C THR A 52 -3.08 -15.89 2.74
N GLN A 53 -2.25 -16.91 2.87
CA GLN A 53 -0.86 -16.72 3.25
C GLN A 53 -0.13 -15.87 2.23
N LYS A 54 -0.38 -16.11 0.94
CA LYS A 54 0.26 -15.35 -0.12
C LYS A 54 -0.09 -13.85 -0.04
N GLY A 55 -1.36 -13.54 0.17
CA GLY A 55 -1.78 -12.15 0.32
C GLY A 55 -1.15 -11.49 1.52
N THR A 56 -1.06 -12.22 2.63
CA THR A 56 -0.41 -11.71 3.83
C THR A 56 1.06 -11.43 3.58
N GLU A 57 1.76 -12.35 2.92
CA GLU A 57 3.18 -12.18 2.60
C GLU A 57 3.41 -10.99 1.67
N ASP A 58 2.55 -10.85 0.67
CA ASP A 58 2.64 -9.72 -0.26
C ASP A 58 2.47 -8.39 0.47
N MET A 59 1.53 -8.32 1.41
CA MET A 59 1.31 -7.10 2.18
C MET A 59 2.45 -6.82 3.15
N GLU A 60 3.05 -7.85 3.73
CA GLU A 60 4.22 -7.68 4.59
C GLU A 60 5.39 -7.10 3.80
N GLU A 61 5.62 -7.62 2.61
CA GLU A 61 6.67 -7.12 1.73
C GLU A 61 6.42 -5.66 1.34
N LEU A 62 5.19 -5.35 0.96
CA LEU A 62 4.83 -3.97 0.61
C LEU A 62 4.99 -3.02 1.78
N THR A 63 4.68 -3.47 2.98
CA THR A 63 4.86 -2.65 4.17
C THR A 63 6.33 -2.27 4.37
N LYS A 64 7.23 -3.24 4.16
CA LYS A 64 8.67 -2.99 4.26
C LYS A 64 9.13 -2.05 3.16
N GLU A 65 8.67 -2.26 1.94
CA GLU A 65 9.04 -1.41 0.81
C GLU A 65 8.54 0.02 1.01
N PHE A 66 7.35 0.16 1.58
CA PHE A 66 6.80 1.49 1.84
C PHE A 66 7.65 2.22 2.89
N ALA A 67 8.06 1.55 3.94
CA ALA A 67 8.91 2.14 4.97
C ALA A 67 10.25 2.61 4.38
N ASP A 68 10.84 1.81 3.51
CA ASP A 68 12.09 2.16 2.83
C ASP A 68 11.89 3.36 1.91
N MET A 69 10.81 3.33 1.13
CA MET A 69 10.45 4.44 0.25
C MET A 69 10.26 5.74 1.02
N GLN A 70 9.58 5.67 2.16
CA GLN A 70 9.34 6.81 3.02
C GLN A 70 10.63 7.48 3.47
N SER A 71 11.61 6.68 3.87
CA SER A 71 12.90 7.22 4.27
C SER A 71 13.56 7.97 3.13
N LYS A 72 13.46 7.44 1.93
CA LYS A 72 14.04 8.09 0.75
C LYS A 72 13.30 9.37 0.38
N VAL A 73 11.97 9.32 0.42
CA VAL A 73 11.15 10.49 0.11
C VAL A 73 11.38 11.61 1.12
N ALA A 74 11.53 11.26 2.39
CA ALA A 74 11.78 12.25 3.43
C ALA A 74 13.09 13.01 3.21
N ALA A 75 14.05 12.37 2.54
CA ALA A 75 15.34 12.99 2.22
C ALA A 75 15.31 13.81 0.93
N CYS A 76 14.24 13.70 0.13
CA CYS A 76 14.14 14.41 -1.14
C CYS A 76 13.76 15.85 -0.94
N GLN A 77 14.30 16.71 -1.82
CA GLN A 77 13.95 18.13 -1.84
C GLN A 77 13.14 18.51 -3.06
N GLU A 78 13.06 17.61 -4.03
CA GLU A 78 12.33 17.85 -5.28
C GLU A 78 11.23 16.80 -5.47
N ALA A 79 10.08 17.28 -5.92
CA ALA A 79 8.92 16.41 -6.15
C ALA A 79 9.21 15.31 -7.17
N GLY A 80 9.95 15.63 -8.23
CA GLY A 80 10.30 14.65 -9.26
C GLY A 80 11.11 13.48 -8.71
N ALA A 81 12.09 13.77 -7.85
CA ALA A 81 12.90 12.73 -7.23
C ALA A 81 12.06 11.89 -6.28
N ALA A 82 11.20 12.55 -5.50
CA ALA A 82 10.32 11.85 -4.57
C ALA A 82 9.39 10.88 -5.32
N GLN A 83 8.80 11.32 -6.42
CA GLN A 83 7.94 10.46 -7.23
C GLN A 83 8.72 9.29 -7.82
N ALA A 84 9.95 9.54 -8.28
CA ALA A 84 10.76 8.48 -8.86
C ALA A 84 11.03 7.36 -7.85
N PHE A 85 11.24 7.70 -6.59
CA PHE A 85 11.40 6.68 -5.54
C PHE A 85 10.12 5.92 -5.27
N CYS A 86 8.97 6.54 -5.49
CA CYS A 86 7.68 5.93 -5.21
C CYS A 86 7.19 5.00 -6.32
N VAL A 87 7.61 5.22 -7.56
CA VAL A 87 7.09 4.49 -8.72
C VAL A 87 7.16 2.97 -8.56
N PRO A 88 8.31 2.37 -8.15
CA PRO A 88 8.35 0.92 -8.00
C PRO A 88 7.33 0.39 -6.99
N PHE A 89 7.13 1.11 -5.90
CA PHE A 89 6.15 0.74 -4.90
C PHE A 89 4.73 0.86 -5.46
N TYR A 90 4.43 1.98 -6.11
CA TYR A 90 3.12 2.20 -6.71
C TYR A 90 2.79 1.09 -7.72
N ASP A 91 3.74 0.74 -8.57
CA ASP A 91 3.52 -0.30 -9.58
C ASP A 91 3.17 -1.63 -8.94
N LYS A 92 3.90 -2.02 -7.89
CA LYS A 92 3.63 -3.28 -7.20
C LYS A 92 2.26 -3.28 -6.55
N LEU A 93 1.93 -2.20 -5.84
CA LEU A 93 0.65 -2.11 -5.16
C LEU A 93 -0.50 -2.07 -6.15
N GLU A 94 -0.36 -1.30 -7.23
CA GLU A 94 -1.40 -1.21 -8.25
C GLU A 94 -1.63 -2.56 -8.92
N LYS A 95 -0.60 -3.35 -9.15
CA LYS A 95 -0.74 -4.70 -9.69
C LYS A 95 -1.55 -5.59 -8.74
N ILE A 96 -1.27 -5.49 -7.46
CA ILE A 96 -2.01 -6.26 -6.46
C ILE A 96 -3.46 -5.81 -6.41
N ILE A 97 -3.70 -4.52 -6.39
CA ILE A 97 -5.05 -3.96 -6.37
C ILE A 97 -5.84 -4.45 -7.60
N LYS A 98 -5.23 -4.35 -8.78
CA LYS A 98 -5.88 -4.79 -10.01
C LYS A 98 -6.15 -6.30 -9.97
N HIS A 99 -5.18 -7.08 -9.52
CA HIS A 99 -5.33 -8.52 -9.41
C HIS A 99 -6.51 -8.87 -8.50
N VAL A 100 -6.59 -8.24 -7.34
CA VAL A 100 -7.66 -8.49 -6.37
C VAL A 100 -9.01 -8.07 -6.92
N LYS A 101 -9.09 -6.92 -7.58
CA LYS A 101 -10.35 -6.43 -8.17
C LYS A 101 -10.86 -7.33 -9.28
N THR A 102 -9.97 -7.89 -10.08
CA THR A 102 -10.35 -8.73 -11.22
C THR A 102 -10.44 -10.20 -10.85
N MET A 103 -10.01 -10.56 -9.63
CA MET A 103 -10.07 -11.93 -9.19
C MET A 103 -11.53 -12.37 -9.04
N LYS A 104 -11.90 -13.38 -9.83
CA LYS A 104 -13.23 -13.96 -9.69
C LYS A 104 -13.16 -14.99 -8.59
N VAL A 105 -13.53 -14.58 -7.41
CA VAL A 105 -13.65 -15.50 -6.31
C VAL A 105 -15.00 -16.15 -6.43
N ARG A 106 -15.00 -17.43 -6.74
CA ARG A 106 -16.24 -18.19 -6.66
C ARG A 106 -16.49 -18.44 -5.20
N MET A 107 -17.50 -17.78 -4.73
CA MET A 107 -18.01 -18.10 -3.41
C MET A 107 -18.78 -19.39 -3.52
N THR A 108 -18.13 -20.43 -3.16
CA THR A 108 -18.82 -21.71 -3.03
C THR A 108 -18.97 -22.01 -1.57
#